data_6b6c58551937d23495a4320d9bdffa77
#
_entry.id   6b6c58551937d23495a4320d9bdffa77
#
_cell.length_a   1.000
_cell.length_b   1.000
_cell.length_c   1.000
_cell.angle_alpha   90.00
_cell.angle_beta   90.00
_cell.angle_gamma   90.00
#
_symmetry.space_group_name_H-M   'P 1'
#
loop_
_entity.id
_entity.type
_entity.pdbx_description
1 polymer ?
#
loop_
_entity_poly.entity_id
_entity_poly.type
_entity_poly.pdbx_seq_one_letter_code
_entity_poly.pdbx_strand_id
1 'polypeptide(L)'
;MTEKSLFEYLYQEWQGLRFQFPWQLTYDERSTGIILQVHLPSRQEPASDHMMRDALNKQSDQFAYLSLTFRFGYYSKDISLQPGIFILAPNLGNGTYTGDYVQVLLKWMRYTLRQADQQLRELDRGERETLDLTWPHEAVRQDVAQRQAVNRYGNKERYSLEVY
;
A
#
# COMPACT_ATOMS: atom_id res chain seq x y z
N MET A 1 -24.55 10.78 -10.39
CA MET A 1 -23.25 11.27 -9.94
C MET A 1 -22.15 10.57 -10.73
N THR A 2 -21.27 11.34 -11.31
CA THR A 2 -20.23 10.82 -12.19
C THR A 2 -19.09 10.26 -11.35
N GLU A 3 -18.66 9.04 -11.65
CA GLU A 3 -17.49 8.46 -11.01
C GLU A 3 -16.23 9.09 -11.56
N LYS A 4 -15.24 9.30 -10.69
CA LYS A 4 -13.94 9.87 -11.03
C LYS A 4 -12.89 8.78 -11.12
N SER A 5 -11.76 9.09 -11.73
CA SER A 5 -10.65 8.16 -11.85
C SER A 5 -9.95 7.96 -10.51
N LEU A 6 -9.95 6.74 -10.02
CA LEU A 6 -9.16 6.39 -8.83
C LEU A 6 -7.67 6.55 -9.10
N PHE A 7 -7.21 6.17 -10.29
CA PHE A 7 -5.80 6.28 -10.66
C PHE A 7 -5.33 7.73 -10.56
N GLU A 8 -6.07 8.67 -11.15
CA GLU A 8 -5.69 10.09 -11.10
C GLU A 8 -5.69 10.62 -9.67
N TYR A 9 -6.71 10.25 -8.89
CA TYR A 9 -6.82 10.69 -7.51
C TYR A 9 -5.65 10.18 -6.66
N LEU A 10 -5.32 8.90 -6.78
CA LEU A 10 -4.19 8.32 -6.09
C LEU A 10 -2.87 8.97 -6.50
N TYR A 11 -2.69 9.20 -7.78
CA TYR A 11 -1.49 9.85 -8.28
C TYR A 11 -1.31 11.24 -7.69
N GLN A 12 -2.35 12.05 -7.74
CA GLN A 12 -2.31 13.41 -7.20
C GLN A 12 -2.05 13.43 -5.70
N GLU A 13 -2.77 12.61 -4.96
CA GLU A 13 -2.63 12.57 -3.50
C GLU A 13 -1.28 12.04 -3.09
N TRP A 14 -0.79 10.98 -3.75
CA TRP A 14 0.51 10.40 -3.44
C TRP A 14 1.64 11.36 -3.80
N GLN A 15 1.57 11.98 -4.95
CA GLN A 15 2.56 12.98 -5.37
C GLN A 15 2.60 14.15 -4.40
N GLY A 16 1.46 14.60 -3.93
CA GLY A 16 1.35 15.72 -2.98
C GLY A 16 1.98 15.42 -1.64
N LEU A 17 2.12 14.16 -1.26
CA LEU A 17 2.77 13.77 -0.01
C LEU A 17 4.30 13.95 -0.05
N ARG A 18 4.87 14.15 -1.21
CA ARG A 18 6.32 14.32 -1.41
C ARG A 18 7.11 13.22 -0.71
N PHE A 19 6.72 12.00 -0.97
CA PHE A 19 7.33 10.85 -0.31
C PHE A 19 8.78 10.72 -0.74
N GLN A 20 9.66 10.50 0.24
CA GLN A 20 11.11 10.48 -0.01
C GLN A 20 11.59 9.20 -0.69
N PHE A 21 10.76 8.16 -0.74
CA PHE A 21 11.14 6.89 -1.35
C PHE A 21 10.66 6.83 -2.79
N PRO A 22 11.42 6.17 -3.68
CA PRO A 22 10.94 5.95 -5.05
C PRO A 22 9.64 5.16 -5.06
N TRP A 23 8.74 5.55 -5.92
CA TRP A 23 7.45 4.89 -6.07
C TRP A 23 7.01 4.85 -7.51
N GLN A 24 6.11 3.93 -7.82
CA GLN A 24 5.59 3.74 -9.15
C GLN A 24 4.12 3.36 -9.04
N LEU A 25 3.27 4.05 -9.79
CA LEU A 25 1.84 3.77 -9.86
C LEU A 25 1.52 3.27 -11.27
N THR A 26 0.94 2.08 -11.37
CA THR A 26 0.63 1.46 -12.66
C THR A 26 -0.80 0.93 -12.65
N TYR A 27 -1.37 0.81 -13.85
CA TYR A 27 -2.69 0.22 -14.03
C TYR A 27 -2.51 -1.20 -14.58
N ASP A 28 -3.18 -2.15 -13.92
CA ASP A 28 -3.16 -3.55 -14.34
C ASP A 28 -4.43 -3.85 -15.12
N GLU A 29 -4.31 -3.91 -16.43
CA GLU A 29 -5.46 -4.14 -17.30
C GLU A 29 -6.08 -5.54 -17.12
N ARG A 30 -5.27 -6.53 -16.77
CA ARG A 30 -5.73 -7.91 -16.63
C ARG A 30 -6.70 -8.08 -15.48
N SER A 31 -6.44 -7.42 -14.38
CA SER A 31 -7.25 -7.53 -13.17
C SER A 31 -8.15 -6.32 -12.95
N THR A 32 -8.07 -5.33 -13.83
CA THR A 32 -8.76 -4.05 -13.63
C THR A 32 -8.39 -3.48 -12.26
N GLY A 33 -7.10 -3.32 -12.02
CA GLY A 33 -6.61 -2.88 -10.73
C GLY A 33 -5.51 -1.84 -10.86
N ILE A 34 -5.17 -1.24 -9.75
CA ILE A 34 -4.12 -0.24 -9.67
C ILE A 34 -3.05 -0.76 -8.71
N ILE A 35 -1.80 -0.65 -9.12
CA ILE A 35 -0.67 -1.13 -8.34
C ILE A 35 0.22 0.03 -7.98
N LEU A 36 0.40 0.27 -6.69
CA LEU A 36 1.38 1.22 -6.17
C LEU A 36 2.53 0.43 -5.54
N GLN A 37 3.71 0.61 -6.09
CA GLN A 37 4.94 0.04 -5.53
C GLN A 37 5.79 1.13 -4.91
N VAL A 38 6.29 0.89 -3.72
CA VAL A 38 7.21 1.79 -3.04
C VAL A 38 8.48 1.02 -2.70
N HIS A 39 9.62 1.60 -3.04
CA HIS A 39 10.93 0.97 -2.83
C HIS A 39 11.62 1.63 -1.66
N LEU A 40 11.86 0.84 -0.62
CA LEU A 40 12.58 1.29 0.57
C LEU A 40 14.01 0.79 0.49
N PRO A 41 15.00 1.68 0.55
CA PRO A 41 16.39 1.25 0.49
C PRO A 41 16.80 0.58 1.80
N SER A 42 17.48 -0.55 1.70
CA SER A 42 18.19 -1.16 2.81
C SER A 42 19.67 -0.83 2.63
N ARG A 43 20.36 -0.51 3.73
CA ARG A 43 21.75 -0.05 3.69
C ARG A 43 22.75 -1.18 3.79
N GLN A 44 22.31 -2.35 4.21
CA GLN A 44 23.17 -3.51 4.36
C GLN A 44 22.60 -4.69 3.60
N GLU A 45 23.48 -5.55 3.12
CA GLU A 45 23.09 -6.91 2.82
C GLU A 45 22.89 -7.59 4.15
N PRO A 46 21.68 -7.88 4.56
CA PRO A 46 21.47 -8.47 5.87
C PRO A 46 22.03 -9.89 5.88
N ALA A 47 22.62 -10.27 6.98
CA ALA A 47 23.00 -11.67 7.20
C ALA A 47 21.78 -12.58 7.12
N SER A 48 20.60 -12.03 7.30
CA SER A 48 19.31 -12.70 7.17
C SER A 48 18.72 -12.59 5.77
N ASP A 49 19.57 -12.42 4.77
CA ASP A 49 19.18 -12.24 3.39
C ASP A 49 18.18 -13.23 2.87
N HIS A 50 18.30 -14.48 3.28
CA HIS A 50 17.37 -15.51 2.83
C HIS A 50 15.93 -15.20 3.17
N MET A 51 15.66 -14.68 4.36
CA MET A 51 14.31 -14.33 4.75
C MET A 51 13.80 -13.12 3.99
N MET A 52 14.65 -12.13 3.78
CA MET A 52 14.25 -10.97 2.99
C MET A 52 14.01 -11.33 1.54
N ARG A 53 14.91 -12.09 0.92
CA ARG A 53 14.78 -12.51 -0.47
C ARG A 53 13.54 -13.36 -0.68
N ASP A 54 13.33 -14.33 0.16
CA ASP A 54 12.20 -15.24 0.04
C ASP A 54 10.89 -14.52 0.32
N ALA A 55 10.90 -13.56 1.23
CA ALA A 55 9.69 -12.87 1.64
C ALA A 55 9.31 -11.72 0.71
N LEU A 56 10.27 -11.03 0.10
CA LEU A 56 10.02 -9.73 -0.49
C LEU A 56 10.33 -9.62 -1.96
N ASN A 57 11.51 -10.07 -2.39
CA ASN A 57 11.86 -9.95 -3.79
C ASN A 57 13.04 -10.86 -4.13
N LYS A 58 12.76 -11.95 -4.78
CA LYS A 58 13.77 -12.93 -5.14
C LYS A 58 14.78 -12.44 -6.16
N GLN A 59 14.50 -11.34 -6.84
CA GLN A 59 15.33 -10.87 -7.93
C GLN A 59 16.29 -9.75 -7.55
N SER A 60 16.22 -9.23 -6.33
CA SER A 60 17.07 -8.13 -5.93
C SER A 60 18.35 -8.63 -5.27
N ASP A 61 19.09 -9.47 -5.97
CA ASP A 61 20.36 -9.98 -5.45
C ASP A 61 21.42 -8.90 -5.30
N GLN A 62 21.29 -7.81 -6.04
CA GLN A 62 22.31 -6.77 -6.10
C GLN A 62 21.99 -5.57 -5.23
N PHE A 63 20.76 -5.42 -4.84
CA PHE A 63 20.31 -4.23 -4.12
C PHE A 63 19.39 -4.65 -3.00
N ALA A 64 19.73 -4.23 -1.82
CA ALA A 64 18.85 -4.42 -0.69
C ALA A 64 17.69 -3.43 -0.77
N TYR A 65 16.68 -3.75 -1.58
CA TYR A 65 15.44 -3.03 -1.62
C TYR A 65 14.35 -3.82 -0.96
N LEU A 66 13.57 -3.16 -0.17
CA LEU A 66 12.28 -3.67 0.26
C LEU A 66 11.23 -3.01 -0.62
N SER A 67 10.54 -3.81 -1.43
CA SER A 67 9.44 -3.30 -2.24
C SER A 67 8.13 -3.64 -1.56
N LEU A 68 7.35 -2.63 -1.21
CA LEU A 68 5.99 -2.81 -0.74
C LEU A 68 5.03 -2.50 -1.87
N THR A 69 4.07 -3.39 -2.06
CA THR A 69 3.10 -3.31 -3.15
C THR A 69 1.69 -3.20 -2.59
N PHE A 70 1.01 -2.12 -2.95
CA PHE A 70 -0.40 -1.93 -2.59
C PHE A 70 -1.23 -2.11 -3.85
N ARG A 71 -2.13 -3.07 -3.83
CA ARG A 71 -2.98 -3.41 -4.97
C ARG A 71 -4.42 -2.99 -4.69
N PHE A 72 -4.91 -2.07 -5.49
CA PHE A 72 -6.29 -1.60 -5.41
C PHE A 72 -7.11 -2.38 -6.42
N GLY A 73 -8.10 -3.10 -5.94
CA GLY A 73 -8.95 -3.93 -6.78
C GLY A 73 -9.32 -5.23 -6.10
N TYR A 74 -9.91 -6.13 -6.89
CA TYR A 74 -10.27 -7.46 -6.42
C TYR A 74 -9.19 -8.45 -6.83
N TYR A 75 -8.55 -9.06 -5.84
CA TYR A 75 -7.48 -10.03 -6.07
C TYR A 75 -7.75 -11.27 -5.24
N SER A 76 -7.14 -12.37 -5.64
CA SER A 76 -7.28 -13.62 -4.91
C SER A 76 -6.57 -13.54 -3.55
N LYS A 77 -7.05 -14.33 -2.61
CA LYS A 77 -6.43 -14.42 -1.28
C LYS A 77 -4.99 -14.93 -1.35
N ASP A 78 -4.67 -15.72 -2.36
CA ASP A 78 -3.32 -16.24 -2.52
C ASP A 78 -2.29 -15.14 -2.74
N ILE A 79 -2.67 -14.09 -3.47
CA ILE A 79 -1.79 -12.93 -3.66
C ILE A 79 -1.59 -12.19 -2.33
N SER A 80 -2.64 -12.05 -1.53
CA SER A 80 -2.56 -11.32 -0.26
C SER A 80 -1.72 -12.03 0.79
N LEU A 81 -1.41 -13.31 0.61
CA LEU A 81 -0.55 -14.05 1.51
C LEU A 81 0.94 -13.83 1.23
N GLN A 82 1.28 -13.20 0.12
CA GLN A 82 2.67 -12.90 -0.20
C GLN A 82 3.16 -11.72 0.64
N PRO A 83 4.31 -11.85 1.31
CA PRO A 83 4.84 -10.75 2.12
C PRO A 83 5.10 -9.50 1.28
N GLY A 84 4.79 -8.35 1.85
CA GLY A 84 4.99 -7.07 1.19
C GLY A 84 3.93 -6.72 0.16
N ILE A 85 2.91 -7.55 -0.01
CA ILE A 85 1.79 -7.27 -0.91
C ILE A 85 0.52 -7.10 -0.09
N PHE A 86 -0.15 -5.96 -0.27
CA PHE A 86 -1.36 -5.61 0.46
C PHE A 86 -2.50 -5.41 -0.53
N ILE A 87 -3.62 -6.05 -0.28
CA ILE A 87 -4.81 -5.95 -1.12
C ILE A 87 -5.79 -4.96 -0.47
N LEU A 88 -6.13 -3.93 -1.21
CA LEU A 88 -7.00 -2.86 -0.76
C LEU A 88 -8.27 -2.89 -1.62
N ALA A 89 -9.20 -3.73 -1.24
CA ALA A 89 -10.42 -3.94 -2.01
C ALA A 89 -11.34 -2.72 -1.96
N PRO A 90 -12.19 -2.55 -3.01
CA PRO A 90 -13.18 -1.48 -3.00
C PRO A 90 -14.17 -1.62 -1.85
N ASN A 91 -14.65 -0.50 -1.33
CA ASN A 91 -15.67 -0.50 -0.28
C ASN A 91 -17.10 -0.39 -0.85
N LEU A 92 -17.23 -0.14 -2.13
CA LEU A 92 -18.51 -0.12 -2.84
C LEU A 92 -18.48 -1.15 -3.96
N GLY A 93 -19.63 -1.39 -4.60
CA GLY A 93 -19.69 -2.29 -5.73
C GLY A 93 -19.00 -1.74 -6.98
N ASN A 94 -18.76 -2.61 -7.96
CA ASN A 94 -18.23 -2.27 -9.28
C ASN A 94 -16.84 -1.61 -9.27
N GLY A 95 -15.99 -2.00 -8.33
CA GLY A 95 -14.65 -1.46 -8.26
C GLY A 95 -14.60 0.01 -7.85
N THR A 96 -15.54 0.46 -7.04
CA THR A 96 -15.69 1.85 -6.64
C THR A 96 -15.23 2.05 -5.19
N TYR A 97 -14.49 3.14 -4.96
CA TYR A 97 -14.00 3.55 -3.66
C TYR A 97 -14.56 4.92 -3.33
N THR A 98 -15.04 5.10 -2.09
CA THR A 98 -15.37 6.45 -1.64
C THR A 98 -14.09 7.22 -1.31
N GLY A 99 -14.15 8.55 -1.46
CA GLY A 99 -12.98 9.38 -1.14
C GLY A 99 -12.54 9.25 0.31
N ASP A 100 -13.48 9.17 1.24
CA ASP A 100 -13.17 8.97 2.66
C ASP A 100 -12.40 7.68 2.90
N TYR A 101 -12.82 6.61 2.24
CA TYR A 101 -12.15 5.33 2.35
C TYR A 101 -10.72 5.41 1.78
N VAL A 102 -10.56 6.06 0.63
CA VAL A 102 -9.23 6.24 0.03
C VAL A 102 -8.31 7.02 0.96
N GLN A 103 -8.83 8.07 1.60
CA GLN A 103 -8.03 8.86 2.57
C GLN A 103 -7.57 7.99 3.74
N VAL A 104 -8.43 7.13 4.25
CA VAL A 104 -8.06 6.19 5.31
C VAL A 104 -6.97 5.22 4.81
N LEU A 105 -7.14 4.68 3.61
CA LEU A 105 -6.13 3.78 3.04
C LEU A 105 -4.78 4.47 2.89
N LEU A 106 -4.76 5.70 2.37
CA LEU A 106 -3.51 6.46 2.22
C LEU A 106 -2.82 6.71 3.57
N LYS A 107 -3.59 7.04 4.59
CA LYS A 107 -3.05 7.25 5.94
C LYS A 107 -2.35 5.98 6.44
N TRP A 108 -3.00 4.84 6.34
CA TRP A 108 -2.46 3.59 6.86
C TRP A 108 -1.39 2.98 5.97
N MET A 109 -1.41 3.28 4.66
CA MET A 109 -0.29 2.97 3.78
C MET A 109 0.97 3.70 4.22
N ARG A 110 0.85 4.99 4.53
CA ARG A 110 1.98 5.78 5.04
C ARG A 110 2.48 5.23 6.38
N TYR A 111 1.56 4.85 7.25
CA TYR A 111 1.92 4.22 8.53
C TYR A 111 2.70 2.92 8.28
N THR A 112 2.21 2.07 7.40
CA THR A 112 2.85 0.80 7.06
C THR A 112 4.25 1.02 6.50
N LEU A 113 4.42 2.02 5.64
CA LEU A 113 5.71 2.37 5.07
C LEU A 113 6.68 2.87 6.14
N ARG A 114 6.21 3.67 7.10
CA ARG A 114 7.04 4.12 8.22
C ARG A 114 7.49 2.96 9.09
N GLN A 115 6.59 2.03 9.35
CA GLN A 115 6.93 0.83 10.12
C GLN A 115 7.96 -0.01 9.40
N ALA A 116 7.80 -0.18 8.09
CA ALA A 116 8.75 -0.93 7.29
C ALA A 116 10.13 -0.26 7.28
N ASP A 117 10.19 1.06 7.12
CA ASP A 117 11.44 1.81 7.17
C ASP A 117 12.11 1.67 8.53
N GLN A 118 11.35 1.80 9.60
CA GLN A 118 11.88 1.63 10.96
C GLN A 118 12.44 0.22 11.17
N GLN A 119 11.70 -0.79 10.73
CA GLN A 119 12.15 -2.18 10.84
C GLN A 119 13.42 -2.46 10.03
N LEU A 120 13.52 -1.86 8.84
CA LEU A 120 14.73 -1.97 8.04
C LEU A 120 15.95 -1.36 8.74
N ARG A 121 15.77 -0.22 9.39
CA ARG A 121 16.84 0.40 10.18
C ARG A 121 17.27 -0.47 11.35
N GLU A 122 16.29 -1.07 12.04
CA GLU A 122 16.57 -2.01 13.13
C GLU A 122 17.28 -3.26 12.63
N LEU A 123 16.88 -3.76 11.48
CA LEU A 123 17.54 -4.89 10.85
C LEU A 123 19.00 -4.56 10.48
N ASP A 124 19.21 -3.39 9.89
CA ASP A 124 20.54 -2.92 9.50
C ASP A 124 21.47 -2.74 10.71
N ARG A 125 20.93 -2.41 11.88
CA ARG A 125 21.69 -2.26 13.12
C ARG A 125 21.83 -3.55 13.91
N GLY A 126 21.26 -4.65 13.41
CA GLY A 126 21.27 -5.93 14.11
C GLY A 126 20.31 -6.01 15.29
N GLU A 127 19.40 -5.05 15.43
CA GLU A 127 18.42 -5.01 16.51
C GLU A 127 17.20 -5.87 16.25
N ARG A 128 17.06 -6.36 15.02
CA ARG A 128 15.92 -7.15 14.58
C ARG A 128 16.41 -8.22 13.61
N GLU A 129 15.81 -9.40 13.68
CA GLU A 129 16.17 -10.52 12.81
C GLU A 129 15.23 -10.71 11.63
N THR A 130 13.97 -10.26 11.78
CA THR A 130 12.93 -10.45 10.77
C THR A 130 12.12 -9.19 10.60
N LEU A 131 11.38 -9.11 9.49
CA LEU A 131 10.44 -8.02 9.23
C LEU A 131 9.02 -8.51 9.49
N ASP A 132 8.23 -7.68 10.16
CA ASP A 132 6.81 -7.88 10.34
C ASP A 132 6.04 -6.83 9.54
N LEU A 133 5.57 -7.23 8.37
CA LEU A 133 4.91 -6.34 7.42
C LEU A 133 3.43 -6.70 7.33
N THR A 134 2.69 -6.36 8.37
CA THR A 134 1.27 -6.69 8.48
C THR A 134 0.42 -5.46 8.21
N TRP A 135 -0.62 -5.62 7.39
CA TRP A 135 -1.59 -4.56 7.17
C TRP A 135 -2.49 -4.42 8.39
N PRO A 136 -2.67 -3.20 8.92
CA PRO A 136 -3.44 -2.99 10.15
C PRO A 136 -4.95 -2.98 9.88
N HIS A 137 -5.52 -4.14 9.56
CA HIS A 137 -6.92 -4.28 9.17
C HIS A 137 -7.89 -3.67 10.18
N GLU A 138 -7.67 -3.94 11.46
CA GLU A 138 -8.58 -3.50 12.51
C GLU A 138 -8.55 -1.98 12.67
N ALA A 139 -7.36 -1.40 12.65
CA ALA A 139 -7.20 0.06 12.73
C ALA A 139 -7.84 0.76 11.54
N VAL A 140 -7.68 0.19 10.34
CA VAL A 140 -8.31 0.71 9.12
C VAL A 140 -9.81 0.68 9.25
N ARG A 141 -10.36 -0.46 9.69
CA ARG A 141 -11.81 -0.62 9.84
C ARG A 141 -12.39 0.37 10.84
N GLN A 142 -11.72 0.56 11.98
CA GLN A 142 -12.15 1.51 13.00
C GLN A 142 -12.10 2.94 12.50
N ASP A 143 -11.05 3.31 11.77
CA ASP A 143 -10.90 4.65 11.21
C ASP A 143 -12.01 4.94 10.20
N VAL A 144 -12.32 3.99 9.32
CA VAL A 144 -13.42 4.11 8.37
C VAL A 144 -14.74 4.34 9.10
N ALA A 145 -15.01 3.54 10.14
CA ALA A 145 -16.24 3.65 10.91
C ALA A 145 -16.35 5.01 11.59
N GLN A 146 -15.26 5.51 12.15
CA GLN A 146 -15.24 6.83 12.80
C GLN A 146 -15.53 7.95 11.81
N ARG A 147 -14.94 7.89 10.63
CA ARG A 147 -15.17 8.91 9.59
C ARG A 147 -16.60 8.90 9.11
N GLN A 148 -17.20 7.72 9.00
CA GLN A 148 -18.61 7.60 8.63
C GLN A 148 -19.53 8.15 9.70
N ALA A 149 -19.17 7.98 10.97
CA ALA A 149 -19.98 8.49 12.10
C ALA A 149 -19.94 10.01 12.20
N VAL A 150 -18.84 10.65 11.81
CA VAL A 150 -18.62 12.11 11.96
C VAL A 150 -18.82 12.87 10.65
N ASN A 151 -19.54 12.44 9.79
CA ASN A 151 -19.69 12.65 8.35
C ASN A 151 -20.04 14.07 7.88
N ARG A 152 -19.50 15.13 8.48
CA ARG A 152 -19.82 16.51 8.07
C ARG A 152 -18.97 17.04 6.91
N TYR A 153 -17.70 16.63 6.84
CA TYR A 153 -16.72 17.17 5.90
C TYR A 153 -15.96 16.10 5.14
N GLY A 154 -16.51 14.90 5.11
CA GLY A 154 -15.87 13.78 4.44
C GLY A 154 -15.89 13.92 2.92
N ASN A 155 -14.95 13.30 2.27
CA ASN A 155 -14.93 13.20 0.81
C ASN A 155 -15.87 12.07 0.37
N LYS A 156 -17.05 12.42 -0.09
CA LYS A 156 -18.09 11.48 -0.53
C LYS A 156 -18.01 11.17 -2.01
N GLU A 157 -17.05 11.72 -2.71
CA GLU A 157 -16.87 11.42 -4.12
C GLU A 157 -16.59 9.92 -4.31
N ARG A 158 -16.93 9.43 -5.50
CA ARG A 158 -16.72 8.04 -5.87
C ARG A 158 -15.63 7.94 -6.91
N TYR A 159 -14.70 7.05 -6.67
CA TYR A 159 -13.56 6.82 -7.54
C TYR A 159 -13.59 5.39 -8.04
N SER A 160 -13.46 5.22 -9.35
CA SER A 160 -13.59 3.94 -9.99
C SER A 160 -12.25 3.42 -10.50
N LEU A 161 -12.06 2.12 -10.39
CA LEU A 161 -10.92 1.44 -11.01
C LEU A 161 -10.99 1.47 -12.54
N GLU A 162 -12.18 1.55 -13.11
CA GLU A 162 -12.40 1.46 -14.55
C GLU A 162 -12.22 2.79 -15.27
N VAL A 163 -12.14 3.88 -14.53
CA VAL A 163 -11.98 5.23 -15.09
C VAL A 163 -10.55 5.68 -14.88
N TYR A 164 -9.85 5.98 -15.98
CA TYR A 164 -8.48 6.49 -15.91
C TYR A 164 -8.12 7.34 -17.12
#